data_7e07aad8dee403c55ada7ec9442a653b
#
_entry.id   7e07aad8dee403c55ada7ec9442a653b
#
_cell.length_a   1.000
_cell.length_b   1.000
_cell.length_c   1.000
_cell.angle_alpha   90.00
_cell.angle_beta   90.00
_cell.angle_gamma   90.00
#
_symmetry.space_group_name_H-M   'P 1'
#
loop_
_entity.id
_entity.type
_entity.pdbx_description
1 polymer ?
#
loop_
_entity_poly.entity_id
_entity_poly.type
_entity_poly.pdbx_seq_one_letter_code
_entity_poly.pdbx_strand_id
1 'polypeptide(L)'
;SDVYELCPTAAYRKMHPMYQAFAGITATQIHRFKESRKYCGCCGHLMENSKTERALVCPECGQTEYPKISPAVIVAISDGDRLLMSRYRVNNNPYRGYALIAGFVEIGESFEETIHREVMEEVGLKVKNIRYYKSQPWAFSDTEMIGFFAELDGPDKIKLQEDELSEAGWYHRDEIPDETMMNSIGSELKMVFKYGSLEKFYEVTGYKDQN
;
A
#
# COMPACT_ATOMS: atom_id res chain seq x y z
N SER A 1 24.64 16.13 16.81
CA SER A 1 25.99 15.58 16.71
C SER A 1 26.42 15.69 15.25
N ASP A 2 27.69 15.99 15.01
CA ASP A 2 28.25 16.20 13.65
C ASP A 2 28.30 14.91 12.80
N VAL A 3 27.77 13.81 13.33
CA VAL A 3 27.82 12.47 12.70
C VAL A 3 26.43 11.96 12.27
N TYR A 4 25.35 12.51 12.83
CA TYR A 4 23.98 12.03 12.55
C TYR A 4 23.06 13.18 12.20
N GLU A 5 22.28 12.99 11.12
CA GLU A 5 21.25 13.90 10.68
C GLU A 5 19.86 13.26 10.84
N LEU A 6 18.90 14.06 11.30
CA LEU A 6 17.49 13.61 11.37
C LEU A 6 16.87 13.67 9.97
N CYS A 7 16.47 12.51 9.45
CA CYS A 7 15.82 12.39 8.18
C CYS A 7 14.35 11.98 8.34
N PRO A 8 13.44 12.43 7.45
CA PRO A 8 12.08 11.96 7.43
C PRO A 8 12.04 10.47 7.06
N THR A 9 11.05 9.73 7.56
CA THR A 9 10.89 8.29 7.28
C THR A 9 10.76 7.98 5.79
N ALA A 10 10.31 8.93 4.98
CA ALA A 10 10.29 8.81 3.52
C ALA A 10 11.68 8.55 2.89
N ALA A 11 12.77 8.86 3.60
CA ALA A 11 14.15 8.56 3.16
C ALA A 11 14.36 7.05 2.92
N TYR A 12 13.69 6.18 3.70
CA TYR A 12 13.75 4.74 3.53
C TYR A 12 13.29 4.26 2.15
N ARG A 13 12.44 5.03 1.44
CA ARG A 13 12.01 4.67 0.07
C ARG A 13 13.15 4.67 -0.95
N LYS A 14 14.23 5.40 -0.68
CA LYS A 14 15.39 5.58 -1.57
C LYS A 14 16.69 4.99 -0.98
N MET A 15 16.59 4.38 0.18
CA MET A 15 17.75 3.84 0.88
C MET A 15 18.13 2.47 0.31
N HIS A 16 19.42 2.26 0.09
CA HIS A 16 20.00 0.98 -0.32
C HIS A 16 21.03 0.49 0.71
N PRO A 17 21.18 -0.80 0.88
CA PRO A 17 20.40 -1.88 0.26
C PRO A 17 18.98 -1.97 0.85
N MET A 18 18.04 -2.48 0.08
CA MET A 18 16.61 -2.51 0.42
C MET A 18 16.28 -3.23 1.73
N TYR A 19 17.03 -4.27 2.10
CA TYR A 19 16.81 -4.98 3.37
C TYR A 19 17.08 -4.09 4.60
N GLN A 20 18.04 -3.15 4.50
CA GLN A 20 18.30 -2.17 5.59
C GLN A 20 17.18 -1.13 5.67
N ALA A 21 16.70 -0.67 4.51
CA ALA A 21 15.55 0.23 4.44
C ALA A 21 14.31 -0.43 5.07
N PHE A 22 14.05 -1.69 4.73
CA PHE A 22 12.94 -2.46 5.30
C PHE A 22 13.08 -2.66 6.81
N ALA A 23 14.28 -3.02 7.29
CA ALA A 23 14.54 -3.15 8.72
C ALA A 23 14.33 -1.82 9.47
N GLY A 24 14.80 -0.71 8.90
CA GLY A 24 14.66 0.63 9.48
C GLY A 24 13.21 1.10 9.57
N ILE A 25 12.44 0.96 8.50
CA ILE A 25 11.03 1.38 8.52
C ILE A 25 10.19 0.45 9.41
N THR A 26 10.51 -0.85 9.48
CA THR A 26 9.86 -1.81 10.39
C THR A 26 10.16 -1.47 11.85
N ALA A 27 11.40 -1.11 12.18
CA ALA A 27 11.76 -0.63 13.50
C ALA A 27 11.00 0.64 13.88
N THR A 28 10.81 1.54 12.93
CA THR A 28 10.01 2.76 13.11
C THR A 28 8.54 2.43 13.40
N GLN A 29 7.96 1.46 12.72
CA GLN A 29 6.58 0.98 12.99
C GLN A 29 6.46 0.42 14.42
N ILE A 30 7.41 -0.41 14.85
CA ILE A 30 7.43 -0.94 16.21
C ILE A 30 7.57 0.17 17.25
N HIS A 31 8.42 1.17 16.98
CA HIS A 31 8.57 2.32 17.85
C HIS A 31 7.25 3.12 17.97
N ARG A 32 6.60 3.45 16.86
CA ARG A 32 5.29 4.13 16.86
C ARG A 32 4.25 3.36 17.67
N PHE A 33 4.20 2.03 17.52
CA PHE A 33 3.31 1.19 18.32
C PHE A 33 3.56 1.37 19.82
N LYS A 34 4.82 1.25 20.27
CA LYS A 34 5.16 1.38 21.69
C LYS A 34 4.86 2.78 22.23
N GLU A 35 5.17 3.82 21.47
CA GLU A 35 4.92 5.19 21.88
C GLU A 35 3.43 5.53 21.94
N SER A 36 2.61 5.03 21.01
CA SER A 36 1.18 5.30 20.94
C SER A 36 0.34 4.45 21.91
N ARG A 37 0.91 3.38 22.47
CA ARG A 37 0.23 2.43 23.38
C ARG A 37 0.88 2.35 24.75
N LYS A 38 1.48 3.45 25.21
CA LYS A 38 2.13 3.53 26.52
C LYS A 38 1.19 3.22 27.67
N TYR A 39 -0.06 3.62 27.57
CA TYR A 39 -1.06 3.45 28.60
C TYR A 39 -2.18 2.53 28.13
N CYS A 40 -2.66 1.69 29.04
CA CYS A 40 -3.78 0.80 28.80
C CYS A 40 -5.06 1.57 28.44
N GLY A 41 -5.65 1.25 27.29
CA GLY A 41 -6.91 1.86 26.86
C GLY A 41 -8.13 1.47 27.72
N CYS A 42 -7.99 0.43 28.58
CA CYS A 42 -9.03 -0.04 29.45
C CYS A 42 -8.98 0.64 30.84
N CYS A 43 -7.81 0.65 31.50
CA CYS A 43 -7.68 1.11 32.90
C CYS A 43 -6.67 2.25 33.12
N GLY A 44 -5.97 2.70 32.08
CA GLY A 44 -5.06 3.83 32.12
C GLY A 44 -3.66 3.52 32.71
N HIS A 45 -3.38 2.30 33.18
CA HIS A 45 -2.06 1.94 33.70
C HIS A 45 -1.00 1.85 32.61
N LEU A 46 0.27 2.02 33.00
CA LEU A 46 1.42 1.89 32.10
C LEU A 46 1.51 0.45 31.59
N MET A 47 1.67 0.31 30.28
CA MET A 47 1.81 -0.99 29.63
C MET A 47 3.24 -1.50 29.72
N GLU A 48 3.41 -2.82 29.83
CA GLU A 48 4.71 -3.50 29.85
C GLU A 48 4.90 -4.35 28.59
N ASN A 49 6.16 -4.61 28.23
CA ASN A 49 6.44 -5.54 27.12
C ASN A 49 6.05 -6.97 27.53
N SER A 50 5.33 -7.66 26.68
CA SER A 50 5.12 -9.10 26.81
C SER A 50 6.46 -9.83 26.79
N LYS A 51 6.57 -10.92 27.59
CA LYS A 51 7.77 -11.77 27.65
C LYS A 51 7.78 -12.84 26.55
N THR A 52 6.65 -13.11 25.94
CA THR A 52 6.46 -14.24 25.01
C THR A 52 6.06 -13.81 23.60
N GLU A 53 5.51 -12.60 23.45
CA GLU A 53 4.97 -12.13 22.18
C GLU A 53 5.43 -10.69 21.87
N ARG A 54 5.29 -10.29 20.62
CA ARG A 54 5.47 -8.90 20.21
C ARG A 54 4.19 -8.11 20.54
N ALA A 55 3.97 -7.88 21.83
CA ALA A 55 2.79 -7.23 22.38
C ALA A 55 3.15 -6.38 23.61
N LEU A 56 2.21 -5.53 24.01
CA LEU A 56 2.20 -4.86 25.31
C LEU A 56 1.10 -5.47 26.17
N VAL A 57 1.36 -5.64 27.46
CA VAL A 57 0.40 -6.22 28.41
C VAL A 57 0.23 -5.23 29.57
N CYS A 58 -1.00 -5.02 29.98
CA CYS A 58 -1.30 -4.23 31.17
C CYS A 58 -1.07 -5.10 32.43
N PRO A 59 -0.17 -4.70 33.35
CA PRO A 59 0.09 -5.48 34.57
C PRO A 59 -1.08 -5.47 35.54
N GLU A 60 -2.01 -4.48 35.42
CA GLU A 60 -3.16 -4.32 36.31
C GLU A 60 -4.39 -5.11 35.85
N CYS A 61 -4.82 -4.96 34.58
CA CYS A 61 -6.04 -5.59 34.09
C CYS A 61 -5.85 -6.71 33.07
N GLY A 62 -4.61 -7.02 32.68
CA GLY A 62 -4.29 -8.08 31.75
C GLY A 62 -4.58 -7.76 30.27
N GLN A 63 -5.07 -6.56 29.94
CA GLN A 63 -5.30 -6.17 28.56
C GLN A 63 -4.03 -6.32 27.73
N THR A 64 -4.14 -6.99 26.60
CA THR A 64 -3.04 -7.17 25.65
C THR A 64 -3.27 -6.34 24.39
N GLU A 65 -2.24 -5.61 23.97
CA GLU A 65 -2.23 -4.80 22.76
C GLU A 65 -1.17 -5.32 21.78
N TYR A 66 -1.58 -5.59 20.56
CA TYR A 66 -0.69 -5.98 19.47
C TYR A 66 -0.33 -4.81 18.58
N PRO A 67 0.82 -4.84 17.85
CA PRO A 67 1.13 -3.85 16.84
C PRO A 67 0.01 -3.73 15.83
N LYS A 68 -0.37 -2.49 15.52
CA LYS A 68 -1.38 -2.24 14.50
C LYS A 68 -0.86 -2.70 13.13
N ILE A 69 -1.68 -3.48 12.44
CA ILE A 69 -1.55 -3.80 11.01
C ILE A 69 -2.94 -3.58 10.40
N SER A 70 -3.06 -2.59 9.53
CA SER A 70 -4.32 -2.27 8.84
C SER A 70 -4.30 -2.93 7.47
N PRO A 71 -5.22 -3.85 7.16
CA PRO A 71 -5.32 -4.40 5.82
C PRO A 71 -5.81 -3.34 4.84
N ALA A 72 -5.20 -3.31 3.64
CA ALA A 72 -5.63 -2.45 2.54
C ALA A 72 -5.49 -3.20 1.22
N VAL A 73 -6.41 -2.97 0.31
CA VAL A 73 -6.34 -3.52 -1.04
C VAL A 73 -5.72 -2.53 -2.01
N ILE A 74 -5.09 -3.04 -3.06
CA ILE A 74 -4.69 -2.28 -4.24
C ILE A 74 -4.99 -3.11 -5.47
N VAL A 75 -5.65 -2.52 -6.47
CA VAL A 75 -6.17 -3.28 -7.60
C VAL A 75 -5.78 -2.69 -8.94
N ALA A 76 -5.16 -3.52 -9.79
CA ALA A 76 -4.91 -3.24 -11.20
C ALA A 76 -6.15 -3.63 -12.01
N ILE A 77 -6.92 -2.65 -12.45
CA ILE A 77 -8.17 -2.85 -13.19
C ILE A 77 -7.89 -2.72 -14.68
N SER A 78 -8.19 -3.78 -15.43
CA SER A 78 -7.98 -3.82 -16.88
C SER A 78 -9.28 -3.79 -17.68
N ASP A 79 -9.19 -3.19 -18.87
CA ASP A 79 -10.18 -3.31 -19.93
C ASP A 79 -9.43 -3.67 -21.24
N GLY A 80 -9.30 -4.96 -21.50
CA GLY A 80 -8.45 -5.49 -22.56
C GLY A 80 -6.98 -5.07 -22.36
N ASP A 81 -6.46 -4.26 -23.28
CA ASP A 81 -5.08 -3.76 -23.25
C ASP A 81 -4.92 -2.40 -22.54
N ARG A 82 -5.96 -1.92 -21.87
CA ARG A 82 -5.93 -0.68 -21.10
C ARG A 82 -5.93 -0.98 -19.59
N LEU A 83 -5.17 -0.19 -18.83
CA LEU A 83 -5.12 -0.20 -17.37
C LEU A 83 -5.72 1.09 -16.84
N LEU A 84 -6.58 1.00 -15.83
CA LEU A 84 -7.04 2.16 -15.10
C LEU A 84 -5.91 2.67 -14.20
N MET A 85 -5.56 3.96 -14.36
CA MET A 85 -4.62 4.64 -13.47
C MET A 85 -5.20 5.98 -13.03
N SER A 86 -4.83 6.41 -11.84
CA SER A 86 -5.31 7.64 -11.22
C SER A 86 -4.15 8.50 -10.72
N ARG A 87 -4.46 9.75 -10.33
CA ARG A 87 -3.55 10.63 -9.60
C ARG A 87 -4.25 11.24 -8.41
N TYR A 88 -3.60 11.21 -7.28
CA TYR A 88 -4.09 11.84 -6.06
C TYR A 88 -4.07 13.37 -6.17
N ARG A 89 -4.97 14.04 -5.46
CA ARG A 89 -4.89 15.49 -5.27
C ARG A 89 -3.64 15.87 -4.48
N VAL A 90 -3.04 17.00 -4.87
CA VAL A 90 -1.78 17.50 -4.29
C VAL A 90 -1.84 17.67 -2.77
N ASN A 91 -3.00 18.08 -2.26
CA ASN A 91 -3.18 18.38 -0.84
C ASN A 91 -3.39 17.11 0.03
N ASN A 92 -3.82 16.01 -0.57
CA ASN A 92 -4.16 14.78 0.15
C ASN A 92 -3.02 13.77 0.17
N ASN A 93 -2.14 13.80 -0.83
CA ASN A 93 -1.06 12.83 -0.96
C ASN A 93 0.17 13.49 -1.63
N PRO A 94 1.39 13.32 -1.08
CA PRO A 94 2.61 13.84 -1.70
C PRO A 94 3.06 13.06 -2.94
N TYR A 95 2.47 11.88 -3.21
CA TYR A 95 2.79 11.09 -4.40
C TYR A 95 2.28 11.77 -5.67
N ARG A 96 3.15 11.91 -6.67
CA ARG A 96 2.87 12.63 -7.93
C ARG A 96 2.80 11.71 -9.15
N GLY A 97 3.10 10.44 -8.99
CA GLY A 97 3.03 9.44 -10.04
C GLY A 97 1.61 8.94 -10.29
N TYR A 98 1.47 8.08 -11.26
CA TYR A 98 0.24 7.32 -11.47
C TYR A 98 0.09 6.24 -10.40
N ALA A 99 -1.08 6.20 -9.80
CA ALA A 99 -1.49 5.22 -8.79
C ALA A 99 -2.55 4.26 -9.35
N LEU A 100 -2.70 3.13 -8.70
CA LEU A 100 -3.84 2.24 -8.84
C LEU A 100 -4.86 2.56 -7.74
N ILE A 101 -6.10 2.13 -7.92
CA ILE A 101 -7.15 2.25 -6.90
C ILE A 101 -6.76 1.42 -5.68
N ALA A 102 -6.85 2.02 -4.50
CA ALA A 102 -6.43 1.38 -3.26
C ALA A 102 -7.17 1.97 -2.05
N GLY A 103 -7.60 1.12 -1.14
CA GLY A 103 -8.26 1.57 0.07
C GLY A 103 -8.17 0.59 1.23
N PHE A 104 -8.52 1.07 2.42
CA PHE A 104 -8.53 0.27 3.63
C PHE A 104 -9.77 -0.62 3.71
N VAL A 105 -9.55 -1.83 4.21
CA VAL A 105 -10.64 -2.74 4.56
C VAL A 105 -11.42 -2.17 5.75
N GLU A 106 -12.73 -2.08 5.63
CA GLU A 106 -13.60 -1.69 6.72
C GLU A 106 -14.08 -2.89 7.54
N ILE A 107 -14.56 -2.62 8.77
CA ILE A 107 -15.05 -3.67 9.66
C ILE A 107 -16.24 -4.39 9.01
N GLY A 108 -16.09 -5.69 8.82
CA GLY A 108 -17.14 -6.54 8.24
C GLY A 108 -17.01 -6.78 6.75
N GLU A 109 -16.04 -6.15 6.06
CA GLU A 109 -15.78 -6.38 4.66
C GLU A 109 -14.79 -7.52 4.42
N SER A 110 -14.98 -8.26 3.33
CA SER A 110 -13.95 -9.04 2.67
C SER A 110 -13.10 -8.15 1.75
N PHE A 111 -11.94 -8.65 1.29
CA PHE A 111 -11.11 -7.91 0.33
C PHE A 111 -11.84 -7.63 -0.98
N GLU A 112 -12.64 -8.57 -1.45
CA GLU A 112 -13.44 -8.43 -2.67
C GLU A 112 -14.52 -7.34 -2.51
N GLU A 113 -15.19 -7.27 -1.36
CA GLU A 113 -16.18 -6.23 -1.06
C GLU A 113 -15.51 -4.86 -0.96
N THR A 114 -14.33 -4.77 -0.31
CA THR A 114 -13.54 -3.54 -0.27
C THR A 114 -13.16 -3.08 -1.68
N ILE A 115 -12.70 -3.99 -2.56
CA ILE A 115 -12.38 -3.64 -3.96
C ILE A 115 -13.62 -3.08 -4.69
N HIS A 116 -14.78 -3.73 -4.54
CA HIS A 116 -16.01 -3.27 -5.17
C HIS A 116 -16.44 -1.89 -4.66
N ARG A 117 -16.31 -1.64 -3.35
CA ARG A 117 -16.63 -0.34 -2.74
C ARG A 117 -15.69 0.76 -3.22
N GLU A 118 -14.38 0.57 -3.06
CA GLU A 118 -13.37 1.58 -3.42
C GLU A 118 -13.42 1.93 -4.91
N VAL A 119 -13.56 0.94 -5.79
CA VAL A 119 -13.69 1.19 -7.23
C VAL A 119 -14.98 1.96 -7.56
N MET A 120 -16.07 1.66 -6.85
CA MET A 120 -17.32 2.39 -7.05
C MET A 120 -17.23 3.81 -6.51
N GLU A 121 -16.61 4.03 -5.36
CA GLU A 121 -16.47 5.34 -4.72
C GLU A 121 -15.52 6.24 -5.50
N GLU A 122 -14.31 5.78 -5.80
CA GLU A 122 -13.27 6.62 -6.41
C GLU A 122 -13.52 6.92 -7.89
N VAL A 123 -14.04 5.94 -8.65
CA VAL A 123 -14.13 6.04 -10.13
C VAL A 123 -15.48 5.67 -10.72
N GLY A 124 -16.46 5.22 -9.92
CA GLY A 124 -17.82 4.91 -10.35
C GLY A 124 -17.93 3.70 -11.29
N LEU A 125 -16.97 2.78 -11.22
CA LEU A 125 -16.89 1.60 -12.08
C LEU A 125 -17.31 0.33 -11.33
N LYS A 126 -17.59 -0.74 -12.09
CA LYS A 126 -17.77 -2.10 -11.56
C LYS A 126 -16.66 -2.99 -12.08
N VAL A 127 -16.28 -3.97 -11.28
CA VAL A 127 -15.22 -4.93 -11.63
C VAL A 127 -15.70 -6.37 -11.44
N LYS A 128 -15.03 -7.28 -12.14
CA LYS A 128 -15.22 -8.73 -12.07
C LYS A 128 -13.88 -9.45 -12.14
N ASN A 129 -13.90 -10.78 -12.02
CA ASN A 129 -12.71 -11.63 -12.15
C ASN A 129 -11.56 -11.16 -11.24
N ILE A 130 -11.89 -10.79 -9.99
CA ILE A 130 -10.92 -10.36 -8.99
C ILE A 130 -9.99 -11.53 -8.67
N ARG A 131 -8.67 -11.31 -8.82
CA ARG A 131 -7.64 -12.34 -8.60
C ARG A 131 -6.53 -11.79 -7.71
N TYR A 132 -6.28 -12.49 -6.61
CA TYR A 132 -5.15 -12.18 -5.72
C TYR A 132 -3.82 -12.28 -6.48
N TYR A 133 -2.95 -11.31 -6.25
CA TYR A 133 -1.60 -11.29 -6.79
C TYR A 133 -0.56 -11.65 -5.71
N LYS A 134 -0.36 -10.77 -4.75
CA LYS A 134 0.50 -10.96 -3.57
C LYS A 134 0.19 -9.94 -2.48
N SER A 135 0.80 -10.08 -1.30
CA SER A 135 0.77 -9.06 -0.26
C SER A 135 2.15 -8.46 -0.02
N GLN A 136 2.17 -7.26 0.56
CA GLN A 136 3.38 -6.53 0.92
C GLN A 136 3.18 -5.77 2.23
N PRO A 137 4.03 -6.00 3.26
CA PRO A 137 4.07 -5.15 4.44
C PRO A 137 4.43 -3.71 4.04
N TRP A 138 3.63 -2.75 4.50
CA TRP A 138 3.82 -1.34 4.22
C TRP A 138 3.90 -0.55 5.53
N ALA A 139 5.08 -0.63 6.16
CA ALA A 139 5.35 -0.08 7.49
C ALA A 139 5.27 1.46 7.58
N PHE A 140 5.20 2.16 6.44
CA PHE A 140 5.01 3.61 6.39
C PHE A 140 3.67 4.06 6.99
N SER A 141 2.63 3.26 6.82
CA SER A 141 1.26 3.52 7.31
C SER A 141 0.68 2.42 8.17
N ASP A 142 1.53 1.53 8.71
CA ASP A 142 1.12 0.37 9.52
C ASP A 142 0.13 -0.54 8.75
N THR A 143 0.40 -0.75 7.45
CA THR A 143 -0.50 -1.43 6.53
C THR A 143 0.07 -2.77 6.07
N GLU A 144 -0.79 -3.77 5.89
CA GLU A 144 -0.55 -4.89 4.99
C GLU A 144 -1.30 -4.60 3.69
N MET A 145 -0.55 -4.37 2.60
CA MET A 145 -1.11 -4.08 1.30
C MET A 145 -1.34 -5.37 0.53
N ILE A 146 -2.57 -5.63 0.10
CA ILE A 146 -2.98 -6.83 -0.62
C ILE A 146 -3.30 -6.45 -2.07
N GLY A 147 -2.50 -6.98 -3.02
CA GLY A 147 -2.58 -6.67 -4.44
C GLY A 147 -3.47 -7.63 -5.21
N PHE A 148 -4.27 -7.06 -6.12
CA PHE A 148 -5.19 -7.79 -6.97
C PHE A 148 -5.13 -7.31 -8.41
N PHE A 149 -5.49 -8.22 -9.33
CA PHE A 149 -5.93 -7.89 -10.68
C PHE A 149 -7.44 -8.05 -10.76
N ALA A 150 -8.08 -7.16 -11.52
CA ALA A 150 -9.50 -7.26 -11.83
C ALA A 150 -9.77 -6.79 -13.26
N GLU A 151 -10.94 -7.12 -13.77
CA GLU A 151 -11.39 -6.70 -15.10
C GLU A 151 -12.59 -5.76 -14.96
N LEU A 152 -12.70 -4.79 -15.85
CA LEU A 152 -13.88 -3.93 -15.94
C LEU A 152 -15.15 -4.78 -16.18
N ASP A 153 -16.23 -4.45 -15.47
CA ASP A 153 -17.54 -5.07 -15.65
C ASP A 153 -18.58 -4.01 -16.05
N GLY A 154 -18.74 -3.82 -17.33
CA GLY A 154 -19.71 -2.85 -17.88
C GLY A 154 -19.06 -1.64 -18.58
N PRO A 155 -19.71 -0.46 -18.55
CA PRO A 155 -19.22 0.74 -19.24
C PRO A 155 -17.91 1.26 -18.62
N ASP A 156 -17.01 1.76 -19.48
CA ASP A 156 -15.70 2.32 -19.09
C ASP A 156 -15.74 3.80 -18.69
N LYS A 157 -16.95 4.36 -18.54
CA LYS A 157 -17.16 5.78 -18.22
C LYS A 157 -16.83 6.07 -16.76
N ILE A 158 -15.69 6.71 -16.51
CA ILE A 158 -15.22 7.13 -15.20
C ILE A 158 -16.09 8.26 -14.65
N LYS A 159 -16.47 8.12 -13.37
CA LYS A 159 -17.05 9.17 -12.55
C LYS A 159 -16.13 9.42 -11.36
N LEU A 160 -15.30 10.43 -11.49
CA LEU A 160 -14.23 10.72 -10.53
C LEU A 160 -14.78 11.23 -9.18
N GLN A 161 -14.27 10.69 -8.09
CA GLN A 161 -14.42 11.28 -6.76
C GLN A 161 -13.39 12.43 -6.61
N GLU A 162 -13.86 13.64 -6.84
CA GLU A 162 -12.98 14.81 -6.92
C GLU A 162 -12.31 15.23 -5.60
N ASP A 163 -12.75 14.71 -4.46
CA ASP A 163 -12.17 15.01 -3.15
C ASP A 163 -10.82 14.29 -2.95
N GLU A 164 -10.63 13.12 -3.54
CA GLU A 164 -9.43 12.30 -3.38
C GLU A 164 -8.54 12.31 -4.61
N LEU A 165 -9.13 12.19 -5.78
CA LEU A 165 -8.42 12.10 -7.04
C LEU A 165 -8.48 13.41 -7.82
N SER A 166 -7.39 13.75 -8.48
CA SER A 166 -7.32 14.86 -9.43
C SER A 166 -7.55 14.39 -10.87
N GLU A 167 -7.28 13.14 -11.16
CA GLU A 167 -7.35 12.54 -12.49
C GLU A 167 -7.52 11.03 -12.38
N ALA A 168 -8.30 10.44 -13.28
CA ALA A 168 -8.29 9.00 -13.55
C ALA A 168 -8.57 8.76 -15.04
N GLY A 169 -7.93 7.76 -15.62
CA GLY A 169 -8.05 7.46 -17.04
C GLY A 169 -7.61 6.03 -17.38
N TRP A 170 -7.97 5.62 -18.59
CA TRP A 170 -7.56 4.37 -19.19
C TRP A 170 -6.32 4.59 -20.05
N TYR A 171 -5.27 3.84 -19.78
CA TYR A 171 -3.98 3.95 -20.47
C TYR A 171 -3.62 2.64 -21.15
N HIS A 172 -3.27 2.69 -22.42
CA HIS A 172 -2.74 1.54 -23.14
C HIS A 172 -1.41 1.06 -22.56
N ARG A 173 -1.09 -0.21 -22.75
CA ARG A 173 0.15 -0.82 -22.22
C ARG A 173 1.41 -0.01 -22.54
N ASP A 174 1.52 0.48 -23.74
CA ASP A 174 2.65 1.26 -24.26
C ASP A 174 2.70 2.68 -23.72
N GLU A 175 1.57 3.22 -23.24
CA GLU A 175 1.48 4.54 -22.59
C GLU A 175 1.87 4.49 -21.10
N ILE A 176 1.91 3.30 -20.48
CA ILE A 176 2.28 3.16 -19.07
C ILE A 176 3.77 3.42 -18.91
N PRO A 177 4.19 4.43 -18.10
CA PRO A 177 5.60 4.69 -17.85
C PRO A 177 6.28 3.51 -17.15
N ASP A 178 7.53 3.26 -17.49
CA ASP A 178 8.32 2.28 -16.74
C ASP A 178 8.64 2.78 -15.35
N GLU A 179 8.52 1.89 -14.38
CA GLU A 179 8.86 2.20 -13.01
C GLU A 179 10.38 2.22 -12.83
N THR A 180 10.85 3.29 -12.21
CA THR A 180 12.28 3.46 -11.89
C THR A 180 12.66 2.86 -10.55
N MET A 181 11.67 2.53 -9.71
CA MET A 181 11.83 1.90 -8.40
C MET A 181 10.75 0.85 -8.19
N MET A 182 11.17 -0.41 -8.09
CA MET A 182 10.27 -1.56 -7.87
C MET A 182 10.10 -1.87 -6.38
N ASN A 183 9.80 -0.85 -5.58
CA ASN A 183 9.72 -0.94 -4.12
C ASN A 183 8.29 -0.99 -3.57
N SER A 184 7.30 -1.08 -4.44
CA SER A 184 5.89 -1.19 -4.06
C SER A 184 5.13 -2.18 -4.93
N ILE A 185 4.16 -2.84 -4.32
CA ILE A 185 3.25 -3.75 -5.04
C ILE A 185 2.48 -3.03 -6.16
N GLY A 186 2.19 -1.74 -6.01
CA GLY A 186 1.55 -0.94 -7.06
C GLY A 186 2.44 -0.77 -8.29
N SER A 187 3.77 -0.59 -8.10
CA SER A 187 4.74 -0.57 -9.19
C SER A 187 4.80 -1.93 -9.89
N GLU A 188 4.85 -3.02 -9.13
CA GLU A 188 4.86 -4.36 -9.69
C GLU A 188 3.60 -4.68 -10.51
N LEU A 189 2.41 -4.39 -9.97
CA LEU A 189 1.14 -4.63 -10.67
C LEU A 189 1.08 -3.92 -12.03
N LYS A 190 1.55 -2.66 -12.09
CA LYS A 190 1.63 -1.91 -13.35
C LYS A 190 2.60 -2.57 -14.35
N MET A 191 3.78 -2.99 -13.89
CA MET A 191 4.78 -3.62 -14.76
C MET A 191 4.36 -5.04 -15.20
N VAL A 192 3.72 -5.81 -14.33
CA VAL A 192 3.13 -7.10 -14.70
C VAL A 192 2.03 -6.93 -15.74
N PHE A 193 1.17 -5.92 -15.61
CA PHE A 193 0.17 -5.64 -16.63
C PHE A 193 0.85 -5.24 -17.96
N LYS A 194 1.81 -4.33 -17.92
CA LYS A 194 2.50 -3.82 -19.12
C LYS A 194 3.26 -4.90 -19.88
N TYR A 195 4.03 -5.72 -19.21
CA TYR A 195 4.96 -6.69 -19.81
C TYR A 195 4.46 -8.14 -19.78
N GLY A 196 3.39 -8.42 -19.04
CA GLY A 196 2.85 -9.77 -18.83
C GLY A 196 3.46 -10.51 -17.65
N SER A 197 4.71 -10.20 -17.26
CA SER A 197 5.35 -10.70 -16.03
C SER A 197 6.51 -9.79 -15.59
N LEU A 198 6.99 -9.96 -14.35
CA LEU A 198 8.17 -9.24 -13.86
C LEU A 198 9.44 -9.71 -14.57
N GLU A 199 9.55 -10.99 -14.88
CA GLU A 199 10.70 -11.54 -15.60
C GLU A 199 10.86 -10.84 -16.96
N LYS A 200 9.78 -10.69 -17.72
CA LYS A 200 9.79 -9.96 -18.98
C LYS A 200 10.14 -8.48 -18.81
N PHE A 201 9.64 -7.84 -17.75
CA PHE A 201 10.01 -6.46 -17.44
C PHE A 201 11.52 -6.35 -17.22
N TYR A 202 12.11 -7.22 -16.41
CA TYR A 202 13.55 -7.22 -16.14
C TYR A 202 14.37 -7.52 -17.40
N GLU A 203 13.92 -8.47 -18.22
CA GLU A 203 14.58 -8.83 -19.47
C GLU A 203 14.58 -7.67 -20.49
N VAL A 204 13.43 -7.04 -20.71
CA VAL A 204 13.26 -5.99 -21.72
C VAL A 204 13.92 -4.68 -21.32
N THR A 205 13.79 -4.29 -20.05
CA THR A 205 14.28 -2.99 -19.58
C THR A 205 15.73 -3.02 -19.08
N GLY A 206 16.27 -4.20 -18.80
CA GLY A 206 17.56 -4.36 -18.14
C GLY A 206 17.55 -3.88 -16.68
N TYR A 207 16.37 -3.67 -16.09
CA TYR A 207 16.24 -3.26 -14.70
C TYR A 207 16.95 -4.27 -13.79
N LYS A 208 17.83 -3.77 -12.93
CA LYS A 208 18.50 -4.59 -11.92
C LYS A 208 18.02 -4.09 -10.56
N ASP A 209 17.43 -5.00 -9.80
CA ASP A 209 17.12 -4.73 -8.38
C ASP A 209 18.43 -4.33 -7.69
N GLN A 210 18.46 -3.13 -7.13
CA GLN A 210 19.61 -2.61 -6.38
C GLN A 210 19.59 -3.17 -4.94
N ASN A 211 19.55 -4.50 -4.82
CA ASN A 211 19.62 -5.20 -3.53
C ASN A 211 21.02 -5.17 -2.91
#